data_ed05f05271aa96b271b03add8e049354
#
_entry.id   ed05f05271aa96b271b03add8e049354
#
_cell.length_a   1.000
_cell.length_b   1.000
_cell.length_c   1.000
_cell.angle_alpha   90.00
_cell.angle_beta   90.00
_cell.angle_gamma   90.00
#
_symmetry.space_group_name_H-M   'P 1'
#
loop_
_entity.id
_entity.type
_entity.pdbx_description
1 polymer ?
#
loop_
_entity_poly.entity_id
_entity_poly.type
_entity_poly.pdbx_seq_one_letter_code
_entity_poly.pdbx_strand_id
1 'polypeptide(L)'
;FIWSILPVEHKTIHGMYSGAEVFVLIDKPKPAPHENEVQMPLPGEILYYYDDGKKVSTGKETGEICFIYGRGVTLRQSEGVPTFARLFARVPGDWTKDWVEFAKACRSVRWDGPRTMRIERVKE
;
A
#
# COMPACT_ATOMS: atom_id res chain seq x y z
N PHE A 1 5.57 2.12 -14.31
CA PHE A 1 5.07 0.75 -14.10
C PHE A 1 3.64 0.70 -13.61
N ILE A 2 3.32 1.41 -12.52
CA ILE A 2 1.95 1.38 -11.95
C ILE A 2 0.91 1.76 -13.00
N TRP A 3 1.17 2.84 -13.75
CA TRP A 3 0.25 3.30 -14.78
C TRP A 3 -0.05 2.23 -15.83
N SER A 4 0.96 1.42 -16.17
CA SER A 4 0.83 0.39 -17.22
C SER A 4 0.01 -0.82 -16.82
N ILE A 5 -0.15 -1.09 -15.52
CA ILE A 5 -0.89 -2.25 -15.03
C ILE A 5 -2.34 -1.93 -14.66
N LEU A 6 -2.74 -0.66 -14.72
CA LEU A 6 -4.11 -0.26 -14.40
C LEU A 6 -5.08 -0.69 -15.50
N PRO A 7 -6.30 -1.11 -15.18
CA PRO A 7 -6.86 -1.17 -13.83
C PRO A 7 -6.37 -2.36 -13.01
N VAL A 8 -6.30 -2.17 -11.71
CA VAL A 8 -6.03 -3.24 -10.74
C VAL A 8 -7.28 -3.40 -9.89
N GLU A 9 -7.75 -4.63 -9.74
CA GLU A 9 -8.90 -4.92 -8.88
C GLU A 9 -8.62 -6.17 -8.08
N HIS A 10 -8.52 -5.99 -6.77
CA HIS A 10 -8.25 -7.07 -5.82
C HIS A 10 -8.89 -6.76 -4.48
N LYS A 11 -8.97 -7.77 -3.64
CA LYS A 11 -9.38 -7.57 -2.26
C LYS A 11 -8.26 -6.86 -1.50
N THR A 12 -8.64 -5.86 -0.72
CA THR A 12 -7.71 -5.17 0.17
C THR A 12 -7.41 -6.05 1.37
N ILE A 13 -6.16 -5.96 1.82
CA ILE A 13 -5.67 -6.64 3.01
C ILE A 13 -5.16 -5.58 3.98
N HIS A 14 -5.52 -5.71 5.26
CA HIS A 14 -4.97 -4.81 6.27
C HIS A 14 -3.59 -5.29 6.69
N GLY A 15 -2.63 -4.37 6.79
CA GLY A 15 -1.29 -4.68 7.27
C GLY A 15 -1.32 -5.20 8.69
N MET A 16 -0.52 -6.24 8.95
CA MET A 16 -0.47 -6.87 10.27
C MET A 16 0.63 -6.31 11.16
N TYR A 17 1.70 -5.79 10.57
CA TYR A 17 2.91 -5.44 11.31
C TYR A 17 3.24 -3.96 11.30
N SER A 18 2.79 -3.23 10.30
CA SER A 18 3.21 -1.84 10.05
C SER A 18 2.33 -0.78 10.66
N GLY A 19 1.08 -1.10 10.99
CA GLY A 19 0.13 -0.14 11.57
C GLY A 19 -1.02 0.19 10.62
N ALA A 20 -1.36 1.47 10.50
CA ALA A 20 -2.53 1.95 9.75
C ALA A 20 -2.29 1.92 8.23
N GLU A 21 -2.23 0.73 7.69
CA GLU A 21 -1.93 0.46 6.29
C GLU A 21 -2.88 -0.60 5.73
N VAL A 22 -3.38 -0.37 4.51
CA VAL A 22 -4.04 -1.42 3.71
C VAL A 22 -3.31 -1.54 2.38
N PHE A 23 -3.36 -2.71 1.77
CA PHE A 23 -2.69 -2.94 0.50
C PHE A 23 -3.48 -3.89 -0.39
N VAL A 24 -3.15 -3.85 -1.69
CA VAL A 24 -3.61 -4.83 -2.67
C VAL A 24 -2.39 -5.49 -3.30
N LEU A 25 -2.50 -6.80 -3.55
CA LEU A 25 -1.45 -7.56 -4.23
C LEU A 25 -1.55 -7.34 -5.73
N ILE A 26 -0.40 -7.38 -6.40
CA ILE A 26 -0.31 -7.26 -7.85
C ILE A 26 0.01 -8.63 -8.44
N ASP A 27 -0.69 -9.02 -9.51
CA ASP A 27 -0.55 -10.35 -10.10
C ASP A 27 0.83 -10.60 -10.70
N LYS A 28 1.41 -9.59 -11.34
CA LYS A 28 2.72 -9.70 -11.99
C LYS A 28 3.63 -8.58 -11.51
N PRO A 29 4.16 -8.72 -10.29
CA PRO A 29 5.02 -7.67 -9.73
C PRO A 29 6.33 -7.56 -10.49
N LYS A 30 6.90 -6.36 -10.47
CA LYS A 30 8.22 -6.08 -11.06
C LYS A 30 9.08 -5.33 -10.06
N PRO A 31 10.41 -5.57 -10.08
CA PRO A 31 11.32 -4.73 -9.32
C PRO A 31 11.16 -3.27 -9.75
N ALA A 32 11.36 -2.38 -8.81
CA ALA A 32 11.38 -0.94 -9.07
C ALA A 32 12.73 -0.37 -8.66
N PRO A 33 13.17 0.73 -9.28
CA PRO A 33 14.41 1.40 -8.87
C PRO A 33 14.36 1.78 -7.39
N HIS A 34 15.53 1.85 -6.76
CA HIS A 34 15.66 2.35 -5.39
C HIS A 34 15.56 3.87 -5.40
N GLU A 35 14.33 4.39 -5.43
CA GLU A 35 14.06 5.81 -5.44
C GLU A 35 12.86 6.12 -4.54
N ASN A 36 12.89 7.26 -3.87
CA ASN A 36 11.83 7.71 -2.97
C ASN A 36 11.45 6.64 -1.93
N GLU A 37 12.42 5.88 -1.46
CA GLU A 37 12.15 4.83 -0.48
C GLU A 37 11.85 5.43 0.88
N VAL A 38 10.79 4.94 1.52
CA VAL A 38 10.39 5.37 2.85
C VAL A 38 10.11 4.15 3.72
N GLN A 39 10.43 4.27 5.02
CA GLN A 39 10.04 3.30 6.04
C GLN A 39 8.91 3.84 6.91
N MET A 40 8.86 5.15 7.10
CA MET A 40 7.87 5.81 7.96
C MET A 40 7.02 6.76 7.12
N PRO A 41 6.11 6.23 6.30
CA PRO A 41 5.27 7.07 5.45
C PRO A 41 4.27 7.87 6.26
N LEU A 42 3.77 8.94 5.65
CA LEU A 42 2.75 9.81 6.23
C LEU A 42 1.35 9.40 5.75
N PRO A 43 0.30 9.73 6.53
CA PRO A 43 -1.07 9.48 6.09
C PRO A 43 -1.35 10.08 4.71
N GLY A 44 -2.08 9.34 3.89
CA GLY A 44 -2.41 9.74 2.52
C GLY A 44 -1.35 9.38 1.48
N GLU A 45 -0.19 8.89 1.89
CA GLU A 45 0.84 8.45 0.95
C GLU A 45 0.53 7.07 0.40
N ILE A 46 0.86 6.88 -0.88
CA ILE A 46 0.62 5.64 -1.62
C ILE A 46 1.96 5.12 -2.10
N LEU A 47 2.24 3.86 -1.79
CA LEU A 47 3.56 3.26 -1.95
C LEU A 47 3.51 2.02 -2.82
N TYR A 48 4.62 1.72 -3.48
CA TYR A 48 4.85 0.42 -4.12
C TYR A 48 5.89 -0.35 -3.33
N TYR A 49 5.51 -1.53 -2.84
CA TYR A 49 6.40 -2.47 -2.16
C TYR A 49 6.66 -3.65 -3.07
N TYR A 50 7.94 -4.03 -3.19
CA TYR A 50 8.35 -5.20 -3.96
C TYR A 50 9.30 -6.06 -3.14
N ASP A 51 9.07 -7.36 -3.19
CA ASP A 51 9.92 -8.36 -2.57
C ASP A 51 10.20 -9.48 -3.57
N ASP A 52 11.46 -9.83 -3.73
CA ASP A 52 11.87 -10.88 -4.69
C ASP A 52 11.59 -12.31 -4.16
N GLY A 53 11.12 -12.43 -2.93
CA GLY A 53 10.81 -13.71 -2.31
C GLY A 53 12.02 -14.46 -1.76
N LYS A 54 13.22 -13.89 -1.86
CA LYS A 54 14.44 -14.57 -1.41
C LYS A 54 14.81 -14.28 0.04
N LYS A 55 14.33 -13.16 0.57
CA LYS A 55 14.71 -12.66 1.89
C LYS A 55 13.61 -12.74 2.94
N VAL A 56 12.38 -13.01 2.53
CA VAL A 56 11.24 -13.10 3.45
C VAL A 56 10.77 -14.52 3.60
N SER A 57 10.10 -14.76 4.71
CA SER A 57 9.60 -16.09 5.09
C SER A 57 8.61 -16.71 4.10
N THR A 58 7.96 -15.88 3.28
CA THR A 58 6.99 -16.38 2.30
C THR A 58 7.63 -17.13 1.13
N GLY A 59 8.90 -16.84 0.83
CA GLY A 59 9.60 -17.45 -0.30
C GLY A 59 8.98 -17.17 -1.65
N LYS A 60 8.15 -16.14 -1.78
CA LYS A 60 7.38 -15.84 -2.97
C LYS A 60 7.56 -14.40 -3.38
N GLU A 61 7.76 -14.18 -4.69
CA GLU A 61 7.79 -12.82 -5.23
C GLU A 61 6.47 -12.12 -4.97
N THR A 62 6.53 -10.90 -4.44
CA THR A 62 5.35 -10.15 -4.02
C THR A 62 5.48 -8.69 -4.44
N GLY A 63 4.39 -8.14 -4.97
CA GLY A 63 4.25 -6.71 -5.22
C GLY A 63 2.95 -6.21 -4.62
N GLU A 64 3.01 -5.05 -3.96
CA GLU A 64 1.87 -4.46 -3.28
C GLU A 64 1.76 -2.98 -3.59
N ILE A 65 0.52 -2.52 -3.78
CA ILE A 65 0.22 -1.09 -3.72
C ILE A 65 -0.34 -0.82 -2.33
N CYS A 66 0.35 0.00 -1.56
CA CYS A 66 0.06 0.25 -0.15
C CYS A 66 -0.54 1.63 0.05
N PHE A 67 -1.56 1.70 0.89
CA PHE A 67 -2.28 2.94 1.20
C PHE A 67 -2.15 3.21 2.70
N ILE A 68 -1.57 4.34 3.04
CA ILE A 68 -1.33 4.74 4.42
C ILE A 68 -2.47 5.65 4.86
N TYR A 69 -3.19 5.27 5.92
CA TYR A 69 -4.38 6.02 6.32
C TYR A 69 -4.32 6.59 7.74
N GLY A 70 -3.23 6.39 8.45
CA GLY A 70 -3.09 6.90 9.81
C GLY A 70 -1.63 7.17 10.16
N ARG A 71 -1.44 7.69 11.37
CA ARG A 71 -0.12 8.04 11.89
C ARG A 71 0.65 6.84 12.39
N GLY A 72 1.96 7.02 12.50
CA GLY A 72 2.83 6.07 13.19
C GLY A 72 3.10 4.79 12.43
N VAL A 73 2.82 4.76 11.14
CA VAL A 73 3.15 3.61 10.31
C VAL A 73 4.66 3.49 10.21
N THR A 74 5.15 2.30 10.56
CA THR A 74 6.55 1.94 10.37
C THR A 74 6.57 0.63 9.61
N LEU A 75 7.03 0.68 8.38
CA LEU A 75 7.03 -0.51 7.51
C LEU A 75 7.96 -1.57 8.07
N ARG A 76 7.44 -2.77 8.26
CA ARG A 76 8.19 -3.91 8.79
C ARG A 76 7.54 -5.21 8.38
N GLN A 77 8.37 -6.24 8.33
CA GLN A 77 7.93 -7.62 8.14
C GLN A 77 7.63 -8.25 9.50
N SER A 78 7.18 -9.51 9.48
CA SER A 78 7.11 -10.31 10.68
C SER A 78 8.46 -10.26 11.42
N GLU A 79 8.41 -10.36 12.74
CA GLU A 79 9.60 -10.30 13.61
C GLU A 79 10.27 -8.92 13.66
N GLY A 80 9.62 -7.88 13.14
CA GLY A 80 10.09 -6.50 13.26
C GLY A 80 11.20 -6.09 12.32
N VAL A 81 11.53 -6.91 11.33
CA VAL A 81 12.55 -6.53 10.33
C VAL A 81 12.07 -5.32 9.53
N PRO A 82 12.87 -4.23 9.47
CA PRO A 82 12.48 -3.04 8.71
C PRO A 82 12.33 -3.36 7.21
N THR A 83 11.32 -2.74 6.59
CA THR A 83 11.16 -2.76 5.15
C THR A 83 10.99 -1.36 4.62
N PHE A 84 11.16 -1.21 3.31
CA PHE A 84 11.08 0.08 2.64
C PHE A 84 10.21 -0.08 1.41
N ALA A 85 9.41 0.94 1.11
CA ALA A 85 8.59 0.97 -0.08
C ALA A 85 8.79 2.30 -0.82
N ARG A 86 8.44 2.32 -2.10
CA ARG A 86 8.65 3.49 -2.95
C ARG A 86 7.41 4.37 -2.94
N LEU A 87 7.58 5.58 -2.44
CA LEU A 87 6.52 6.59 -2.46
C LEU A 87 6.35 7.08 -3.91
N PHE A 88 5.16 6.92 -4.49
CA PHE A 88 4.91 7.34 -5.86
C PHE A 88 3.65 8.20 -6.01
N ALA A 89 2.79 8.30 -5.00
CA ALA A 89 1.55 9.06 -5.10
C ALA A 89 1.03 9.47 -3.73
N ARG A 90 0.07 10.38 -3.72
CA ARG A 90 -0.63 10.83 -2.52
C ARG A 90 -2.10 11.02 -2.82
N VAL A 91 -2.93 10.83 -1.81
CA VAL A 91 -4.35 11.16 -1.89
C VAL A 91 -4.48 12.69 -1.99
N PRO A 92 -5.12 13.20 -3.05
CA PRO A 92 -5.33 14.64 -3.20
C PRO A 92 -6.52 15.11 -2.37
N GLY A 93 -6.72 16.43 -2.34
CA GLY A 93 -7.91 17.05 -1.80
C GLY A 93 -7.75 17.60 -0.41
N ASP A 94 -8.90 17.87 0.23
CA ASP A 94 -8.98 18.49 1.54
C ASP A 94 -8.72 17.44 2.64
N TRP A 95 -7.70 17.67 3.45
CA TRP A 95 -7.35 16.75 4.53
C TRP A 95 -8.44 16.66 5.61
N THR A 96 -9.34 17.63 5.70
CA THR A 96 -10.44 17.61 6.68
C THR A 96 -11.64 16.80 6.19
N LYS A 97 -11.74 16.53 4.91
CA LYS A 97 -12.86 15.82 4.30
C LYS A 97 -12.40 14.61 3.50
N ASP A 98 -11.63 14.83 2.44
CA ASP A 98 -11.25 13.75 1.51
C ASP A 98 -10.35 12.72 2.18
N TRP A 99 -9.38 13.16 2.97
CA TRP A 99 -8.50 12.24 3.69
C TRP A 99 -9.23 11.53 4.83
N VAL A 100 -10.21 12.17 5.45
CA VAL A 100 -11.04 11.53 6.50
C VAL A 100 -11.88 10.42 5.88
N GLU A 101 -12.50 10.66 4.74
CA GLU A 101 -13.28 9.66 4.02
C GLU A 101 -12.40 8.49 3.55
N PHE A 102 -11.22 8.80 3.02
CA PHE A 102 -10.23 7.80 2.66
C PHE A 102 -9.82 6.94 3.85
N ALA A 103 -9.52 7.56 4.99
CA ALA A 103 -9.12 6.84 6.20
C ALA A 103 -10.24 5.94 6.72
N LYS A 104 -11.48 6.39 6.67
CA LYS A 104 -12.64 5.57 7.07
C LYS A 104 -12.79 4.34 6.18
N ALA A 105 -12.66 4.52 4.87
CA ALA A 105 -12.75 3.41 3.91
C ALA A 105 -11.65 2.38 4.18
N CYS A 106 -10.41 2.83 4.38
CA CYS A 106 -9.29 1.94 4.68
C CYS A 106 -9.49 1.22 6.02
N ARG A 107 -9.91 1.95 7.05
CA ARG A 107 -10.13 1.38 8.38
C ARG A 107 -11.21 0.32 8.37
N SER A 108 -12.20 0.44 7.51
CA SER A 108 -13.27 -0.55 7.40
C SER A 108 -12.74 -1.95 7.06
N VAL A 109 -11.61 -2.05 6.36
CA VAL A 109 -10.98 -3.32 6.04
C VAL A 109 -10.56 -4.05 7.31
N ARG A 110 -10.08 -3.33 8.31
CA ARG A 110 -9.67 -3.91 9.60
C ARG A 110 -10.85 -4.49 10.38
N TRP A 111 -11.97 -3.76 10.40
CA TRP A 111 -13.11 -4.12 11.26
C TRP A 111 -14.15 -4.98 10.55
N ASP A 112 -14.34 -4.77 9.25
CA ASP A 112 -15.40 -5.43 8.47
C ASP A 112 -14.86 -6.53 7.54
N GLY A 113 -13.55 -6.71 7.49
CA GLY A 113 -12.87 -7.68 6.65
C GLY A 113 -12.50 -7.13 5.26
N PRO A 114 -11.84 -7.96 4.43
CA PRO A 114 -11.37 -7.52 3.13
C PRO A 114 -12.50 -7.02 2.24
N ARG A 115 -12.24 -5.92 1.54
CA ARG A 115 -13.14 -5.33 0.55
C ARG A 115 -12.43 -5.25 -0.78
N THR A 116 -13.17 -5.36 -1.87
CA THR A 116 -12.62 -5.20 -3.20
C THR A 116 -12.24 -3.74 -3.44
N MET A 117 -11.03 -3.52 -3.88
CA MET A 117 -10.52 -2.21 -4.30
C MET A 117 -10.24 -2.25 -5.78
N ARG A 118 -10.70 -1.22 -6.49
CA ARG A 118 -10.39 -1.00 -7.89
C ARG A 118 -9.59 0.27 -8.04
N ILE A 119 -8.45 0.17 -8.69
CA ILE A 119 -7.59 1.31 -9.00
C ILE A 119 -7.57 1.45 -10.51
N GLU A 120 -7.99 2.60 -11.02
CA GLU A 120 -8.07 2.81 -12.45
C GLU A 120 -7.65 4.23 -12.83
N ARG A 121 -7.35 4.40 -14.12
CA ARG A 121 -7.05 5.73 -14.66
C ARG A 121 -8.33 6.53 -14.73
N VAL A 122 -8.24 7.79 -14.31
CA VAL A 122 -9.34 8.73 -14.49
C VAL A 122 -9.24 9.30 -15.92
N LYS A 123 -10.34 9.25 -16.64
CA LYS A 123 -10.41 9.88 -17.96
C LYS A 123 -10.64 11.37 -17.77
N GLU A 124 -9.79 12.16 -18.36
CA GLU A 124 -9.93 13.60 -18.42
C GLU A 124 -10.87 14.03 -19.55
#